data_6aae64685227f111fe63e61ff53f9a4a
#
_entry.id   6aae64685227f111fe63e61ff53f9a4a
#
_cell.length_a   1.000
_cell.length_b   1.000
_cell.length_c   1.000
_cell.angle_alpha   90.00
_cell.angle_beta   90.00
_cell.angle_gamma   90.00
#
_symmetry.space_group_name_H-M   'P 1'
#
loop_
_entity.id
_entity.type
_entity.pdbx_description
1 polymer ?
#
loop_
_entity_poly.entity_id
_entity_poly.type
_entity_poly.pdbx_seq_one_letter_code
_entity_poly.pdbx_strand_id
1 'polypeptide(L)'
;MNEILEKIAFCIEFGKADAHSTYPPEMKGQDGADELTARALREGLDPDEILKEGFMAGMDRVGRKFSEHKIFVPQMLMAARAMNTAMSHIKPFFASGDVKRKGTLVIGTVFGDLHDIGKNLAAMMIEGAGWEVVDLGVDVTVDKYLEHVQNHPGCVAGLSAMLTTTMVNMAPIVERLKHDVPGIKVIIGGAPVNQDFCTQIHADFYAPDPQGAVDYLNKL
;
A
#
# COMPACT_ATOMS: atom_id res chain seq x y z
N MET A 1 20.17 -15.11 2.37
CA MET A 1 19.04 -14.74 1.50
C MET A 1 19.09 -15.64 0.28
N ASN A 2 17.97 -16.22 -0.13
CA ASN A 2 17.92 -17.10 -1.30
C ASN A 2 18.10 -16.24 -2.56
N GLU A 3 18.97 -16.66 -3.48
CA GLU A 3 19.33 -15.89 -4.69
C GLU A 3 18.10 -15.54 -5.55
N ILE A 4 17.11 -16.44 -5.63
CA ILE A 4 15.90 -16.19 -6.42
C ILE A 4 15.01 -15.14 -5.77
N LEU A 5 14.93 -15.08 -4.44
CA LEU A 5 14.14 -14.07 -3.72
C LEU A 5 14.74 -12.66 -3.90
N GLU A 6 16.08 -12.56 -3.84
CA GLU A 6 16.74 -11.28 -4.13
C GLU A 6 16.53 -10.82 -5.57
N LYS A 7 16.53 -11.76 -6.54
CA LYS A 7 16.20 -11.43 -7.93
C LYS A 7 14.76 -10.97 -8.10
N ILE A 8 13.81 -11.58 -7.38
CA ILE A 8 12.41 -11.14 -7.38
C ILE A 8 12.32 -9.70 -6.81
N ALA A 9 12.94 -9.46 -5.64
CA ALA A 9 12.97 -8.13 -5.03
C ALA A 9 13.58 -7.08 -5.97
N PHE A 10 14.68 -7.42 -6.66
CA PHE A 10 15.33 -6.57 -7.64
C PHE A 10 14.42 -6.28 -8.85
N CYS A 11 13.72 -7.29 -9.38
CA CYS A 11 12.77 -7.10 -10.48
C CYS A 11 11.63 -6.15 -10.08
N ILE A 12 11.10 -6.27 -8.86
CA ILE A 12 10.07 -5.37 -8.34
C ILE A 12 10.63 -3.96 -8.17
N GLU A 13 11.79 -3.81 -7.53
CA GLU A 13 12.45 -2.52 -7.31
C GLU A 13 12.65 -1.73 -8.60
N PHE A 14 13.04 -2.40 -9.69
CA PHE A 14 13.28 -1.76 -10.99
C PHE A 14 12.08 -1.83 -11.96
N GLY A 15 10.96 -2.40 -11.54
CA GLY A 15 9.72 -2.43 -12.32
C GLY A 15 9.73 -3.44 -13.48
N LYS A 16 10.55 -4.51 -13.39
CA LYS A 16 10.60 -5.60 -14.37
C LYS A 16 9.50 -6.61 -14.06
N ALA A 17 8.35 -6.49 -14.73
CA ALA A 17 7.19 -7.32 -14.46
C ALA A 17 7.36 -8.75 -15.00
N ASP A 18 7.70 -8.89 -16.28
CA ASP A 18 7.77 -10.16 -17.00
C ASP A 18 8.85 -10.12 -18.11
N ALA A 19 9.12 -11.24 -18.75
CA ALA A 19 10.12 -11.36 -19.81
C ALA A 19 9.80 -10.50 -21.05
N HIS A 20 8.52 -10.21 -21.31
CA HIS A 20 8.06 -9.41 -22.44
C HIS A 20 8.12 -7.91 -22.16
N SER A 21 8.18 -7.51 -20.89
CA SER A 21 8.29 -6.11 -20.48
C SER A 21 9.53 -5.45 -21.08
N THR A 22 9.32 -4.31 -21.75
CA THR A 22 10.39 -3.50 -22.33
C THR A 22 11.06 -2.56 -21.32
N TYR A 23 10.49 -2.46 -20.14
CA TYR A 23 11.01 -1.66 -19.03
C TYR A 23 11.48 -2.59 -17.89
N PRO A 24 12.60 -2.26 -17.22
CA PRO A 24 13.58 -1.24 -17.63
C PRO A 24 14.38 -1.72 -18.86
N PRO A 25 14.88 -0.78 -19.72
CA PRO A 25 15.54 -1.14 -20.97
C PRO A 25 16.73 -2.09 -20.80
N GLU A 26 17.48 -1.96 -19.70
CA GLU A 26 18.67 -2.76 -19.38
C GLU A 26 18.33 -4.23 -19.07
N MET A 27 17.08 -4.50 -18.71
CA MET A 27 16.59 -5.85 -18.39
C MET A 27 15.72 -6.45 -19.51
N LYS A 28 15.72 -5.85 -20.70
CA LYS A 28 14.93 -6.36 -21.84
C LYS A 28 15.32 -7.81 -22.17
N GLY A 29 14.31 -8.67 -22.29
CA GLY A 29 14.49 -10.10 -22.61
C GLY A 29 14.97 -10.98 -21.45
N GLN A 30 15.13 -10.42 -20.25
CA GLN A 30 15.40 -11.19 -19.03
C GLN A 30 14.08 -11.56 -18.35
N ASP A 31 14.10 -12.65 -17.55
CA ASP A 31 12.99 -13.00 -16.67
C ASP A 31 12.63 -11.81 -15.78
N GLY A 32 11.33 -11.63 -15.52
CA GLY A 32 10.80 -10.63 -14.59
C GLY A 32 10.33 -11.25 -13.29
N ALA A 33 9.63 -10.44 -12.50
CA ALA A 33 9.06 -10.87 -11.21
C ALA A 33 8.06 -12.03 -11.40
N ASP A 34 7.33 -12.05 -12.52
CA ASP A 34 6.37 -13.11 -12.84
C ASP A 34 7.04 -14.48 -12.97
N GLU A 35 7.98 -14.61 -13.91
CA GLU A 35 8.65 -15.89 -14.20
C GLU A 35 9.48 -16.36 -13.01
N LEU A 36 10.15 -15.44 -12.31
CA LEU A 36 10.96 -15.76 -11.13
C LEU A 36 10.09 -16.27 -9.99
N THR A 37 8.92 -15.67 -9.76
CA THR A 37 7.98 -16.13 -8.72
C THR A 37 7.41 -17.50 -9.05
N ALA A 38 6.96 -17.70 -10.29
CA ALA A 38 6.49 -19.01 -10.74
C ALA A 38 7.58 -20.10 -10.60
N ARG A 39 8.85 -19.76 -10.85
CA ARG A 39 9.98 -20.67 -10.66
C ARG A 39 10.23 -20.97 -9.18
N ALA A 40 10.24 -19.94 -8.32
CA ALA A 40 10.44 -20.13 -6.88
C ALA A 40 9.41 -21.09 -6.27
N LEU A 41 8.13 -20.94 -6.64
CA LEU A 41 7.07 -21.86 -6.21
C LEU A 41 7.26 -23.29 -6.72
N ARG A 42 7.68 -23.47 -7.98
CA ARG A 42 7.98 -24.81 -8.54
C ARG A 42 9.18 -25.47 -7.87
N GLU A 43 10.15 -24.69 -7.41
CA GLU A 43 11.31 -25.17 -6.64
C GLU A 43 10.96 -25.45 -5.16
N GLY A 44 9.71 -25.21 -4.75
CA GLY A 44 9.21 -25.53 -3.42
C GLY A 44 9.50 -24.46 -2.35
N LEU A 45 9.81 -23.22 -2.75
CA LEU A 45 9.95 -22.13 -1.78
C LEU A 45 8.60 -21.82 -1.13
N ASP A 46 8.64 -21.48 0.15
CA ASP A 46 7.47 -21.08 0.93
C ASP A 46 6.85 -19.79 0.34
N PRO A 47 5.55 -19.78 -0.01
CA PRO A 47 4.86 -18.59 -0.48
C PRO A 47 4.95 -17.38 0.46
N ASP A 48 4.97 -17.59 1.77
CA ASP A 48 5.12 -16.53 2.76
C ASP A 48 6.54 -15.93 2.75
N GLU A 49 7.57 -16.78 2.53
CA GLU A 49 8.95 -16.32 2.33
C GLU A 49 9.11 -15.52 1.04
N ILE A 50 8.48 -15.96 -0.07
CA ILE A 50 8.46 -15.23 -1.34
C ILE A 50 7.81 -13.85 -1.15
N LEU A 51 6.69 -13.80 -0.44
CA LEU A 51 6.02 -12.54 -0.14
C LEU A 51 6.93 -11.60 0.67
N LYS A 52 7.52 -12.09 1.76
CA LYS A 52 8.30 -11.26 2.69
C LYS A 52 9.65 -10.84 2.10
N GLU A 53 10.44 -11.79 1.61
CA GLU A 53 11.82 -11.53 1.18
C GLU A 53 11.92 -11.10 -0.29
N GLY A 54 10.92 -11.45 -1.11
CA GLY A 54 10.83 -11.01 -2.50
C GLY A 54 10.03 -9.71 -2.64
N PHE A 55 8.72 -9.78 -2.41
CA PHE A 55 7.81 -8.68 -2.77
C PHE A 55 7.91 -7.49 -1.82
N MET A 56 7.76 -7.74 -0.52
CA MET A 56 7.80 -6.68 0.47
C MET A 56 9.19 -6.01 0.54
N ALA A 57 10.27 -6.80 0.44
CA ALA A 57 11.61 -6.25 0.38
C ALA A 57 11.84 -5.36 -0.85
N GLY A 58 11.35 -5.78 -2.04
CA GLY A 58 11.40 -4.96 -3.25
C GLY A 58 10.64 -3.66 -3.11
N MET A 59 9.40 -3.70 -2.59
CA MET A 59 8.57 -2.51 -2.39
C MET A 59 9.09 -1.57 -1.30
N ASP A 60 9.70 -2.09 -0.23
CA ASP A 60 10.36 -1.25 0.78
C ASP A 60 11.50 -0.42 0.16
N ARG A 61 12.31 -1.04 -0.71
CA ARG A 61 13.37 -0.32 -1.45
C ARG A 61 12.79 0.78 -2.34
N VAL A 62 11.67 0.50 -3.03
CA VAL A 62 10.94 1.49 -3.84
C VAL A 62 10.47 2.66 -2.98
N GLY A 63 9.83 2.37 -1.85
CA GLY A 63 9.31 3.39 -0.96
C GLY A 63 10.38 4.30 -0.39
N ARG A 64 11.51 3.73 0.08
CA ARG A 64 12.67 4.51 0.55
C ARG A 64 13.23 5.41 -0.54
N LYS A 65 13.42 4.89 -1.76
CA LYS A 65 13.89 5.69 -2.90
C LYS A 65 12.92 6.81 -3.26
N PHE A 66 11.61 6.58 -3.13
CA PHE A 66 10.59 7.61 -3.38
C PHE A 66 10.65 8.71 -2.31
N SER A 67 10.69 8.37 -1.02
CA SER A 67 10.81 9.34 0.08
C SER A 67 12.13 10.14 0.01
N GLU A 68 13.20 9.52 -0.51
CA GLU A 68 14.50 10.18 -0.74
C GLU A 68 14.55 10.97 -2.06
N HIS A 69 13.45 11.10 -2.80
CA HIS A 69 13.35 11.76 -4.11
C HIS A 69 14.31 11.19 -5.19
N LYS A 70 14.73 9.91 -5.05
CA LYS A 70 15.59 9.21 -6.01
C LYS A 70 14.80 8.60 -7.17
N ILE A 71 13.52 8.36 -6.97
CA ILE A 71 12.56 7.93 -7.99
C ILE A 71 11.29 8.77 -7.90
N PHE A 72 10.50 8.74 -8.97
CA PHE A 72 9.26 9.49 -9.09
C PHE A 72 8.07 8.56 -9.34
N VAL A 73 6.86 9.13 -9.42
CA VAL A 73 5.61 8.38 -9.61
C VAL A 73 5.67 7.35 -10.75
N PRO A 74 6.23 7.63 -11.95
CA PRO A 74 6.29 6.62 -13.01
C PRO A 74 7.04 5.35 -12.62
N GLN A 75 8.20 5.47 -11.96
CA GLN A 75 8.98 4.31 -11.52
C GLN A 75 8.24 3.51 -10.43
N MET A 76 7.57 4.22 -9.50
CA MET A 76 6.75 3.58 -8.48
C MET A 76 5.60 2.77 -9.10
N LEU A 77 4.91 3.31 -10.12
CA LEU A 77 3.85 2.59 -10.83
C LEU A 77 4.38 1.35 -11.57
N MET A 78 5.58 1.42 -12.14
CA MET A 78 6.22 0.26 -12.78
C MET A 78 6.57 -0.81 -11.75
N ALA A 79 7.09 -0.43 -10.58
CA ALA A 79 7.37 -1.36 -9.49
C ALA A 79 6.09 -2.03 -8.96
N ALA A 80 5.04 -1.26 -8.72
CA ALA A 80 3.74 -1.79 -8.30
C ALA A 80 3.15 -2.74 -9.34
N ARG A 81 3.28 -2.44 -10.64
CA ARG A 81 2.88 -3.35 -11.72
C ARG A 81 3.66 -4.66 -11.66
N ALA A 82 4.98 -4.62 -11.49
CA ALA A 82 5.81 -5.81 -11.40
C ALA A 82 5.39 -6.69 -10.20
N MET A 83 5.16 -6.07 -9.04
CA MET A 83 4.66 -6.76 -7.85
C MET A 83 3.28 -7.38 -8.10
N ASN A 84 2.32 -6.62 -8.66
CA ASN A 84 0.96 -7.12 -8.87
C ASN A 84 0.91 -8.28 -9.88
N THR A 85 1.79 -8.27 -10.90
CA THR A 85 1.92 -9.39 -11.84
C THR A 85 2.39 -10.65 -11.11
N ALA A 86 3.46 -10.54 -10.32
CA ALA A 86 3.99 -11.65 -9.52
C ALA A 86 3.02 -12.12 -8.42
N MET A 87 2.27 -11.19 -7.80
CA MET A 87 1.29 -11.47 -6.75
C MET A 87 0.18 -12.44 -7.21
N SER A 88 -0.11 -12.51 -8.50
CA SER A 88 -1.10 -13.44 -9.05
C SER A 88 -0.79 -14.90 -8.68
N HIS A 89 0.48 -15.27 -8.56
CA HIS A 89 0.94 -16.60 -8.17
C HIS A 89 0.77 -16.87 -6.67
N ILE A 90 0.80 -15.83 -5.83
CA ILE A 90 0.70 -15.94 -4.37
C ILE A 90 -0.75 -15.84 -3.87
N LYS A 91 -1.63 -15.18 -4.63
CA LYS A 91 -3.04 -15.00 -4.25
C LYS A 91 -3.76 -16.27 -3.79
N PRO A 92 -3.61 -17.45 -4.43
CA PRO A 92 -4.28 -18.67 -3.96
C PRO A 92 -3.91 -19.07 -2.53
N PHE A 93 -2.68 -18.77 -2.08
CA PHE A 93 -2.17 -19.11 -0.75
C PHE A 93 -2.73 -18.23 0.37
N PHE A 94 -3.26 -17.05 0.07
CA PHE A 94 -4.06 -16.28 1.03
C PHE A 94 -5.39 -16.96 1.34
N ALA A 95 -6.03 -17.57 0.33
CA ALA A 95 -7.30 -18.26 0.51
C ALA A 95 -7.15 -19.57 1.30
N SER A 96 -6.02 -20.27 1.17
CA SER A 96 -5.71 -21.48 1.96
C SER A 96 -5.25 -21.17 3.40
N GLY A 97 -4.86 -19.92 3.69
CA GLY A 97 -4.32 -19.51 4.99
C GLY A 97 -2.82 -19.75 5.17
N ASP A 98 -2.12 -20.22 4.14
CA ASP A 98 -0.66 -20.45 4.16
C ASP A 98 0.11 -19.12 4.20
N VAL A 99 -0.49 -18.05 3.67
CA VAL A 99 0.05 -16.68 3.72
C VAL A 99 -0.93 -15.79 4.48
N LYS A 100 -0.41 -15.02 5.44
CA LYS A 100 -1.23 -14.09 6.24
C LYS A 100 -0.93 -12.65 5.90
N ARG A 101 -1.98 -11.85 5.78
CA ARG A 101 -1.83 -10.39 5.73
C ARG A 101 -1.49 -9.85 7.11
N LYS A 102 -0.76 -8.74 7.17
CA LYS A 102 -0.40 -8.07 8.43
C LYS A 102 -1.61 -7.43 9.11
N GLY A 103 -2.58 -6.97 8.33
CA GLY A 103 -3.81 -6.31 8.77
C GLY A 103 -4.57 -5.77 7.59
N THR A 104 -5.63 -5.00 7.85
CA THR A 104 -6.48 -4.37 6.84
C THR A 104 -6.45 -2.85 7.00
N LEU A 105 -6.27 -2.12 5.90
CA LEU A 105 -6.45 -0.68 5.81
C LEU A 105 -7.71 -0.39 5.00
N VAL A 106 -8.64 0.37 5.56
CA VAL A 106 -9.79 0.94 4.84
C VAL A 106 -9.43 2.37 4.47
N ILE A 107 -9.26 2.67 3.18
CA ILE A 107 -8.76 3.98 2.71
C ILE A 107 -9.72 4.62 1.72
N GLY A 108 -9.84 5.95 1.75
CA GLY A 108 -10.63 6.71 0.80
C GLY A 108 -10.21 8.18 0.76
N THR A 109 -10.66 8.88 -0.29
CA THR A 109 -10.58 10.33 -0.37
C THR A 109 -11.87 10.92 0.20
N VAL A 110 -11.76 11.88 1.10
CA VAL A 110 -12.88 12.43 1.85
C VAL A 110 -13.94 13.10 0.96
N PHE A 111 -15.14 13.27 1.51
CA PHE A 111 -16.28 13.91 0.83
C PHE A 111 -15.90 15.26 0.21
N GLY A 112 -16.37 15.49 -1.03
CA GLY A 112 -16.11 16.69 -1.81
C GLY A 112 -14.74 16.73 -2.50
N ASP A 113 -13.89 15.69 -2.34
CA ASP A 113 -12.57 15.60 -2.98
C ASP A 113 -12.54 14.43 -3.98
N LEU A 114 -12.08 14.71 -5.21
CA LEU A 114 -12.02 13.72 -6.31
C LEU A 114 -10.56 13.32 -6.65
N HIS A 115 -9.58 13.82 -5.90
CA HIS A 115 -8.17 13.50 -6.14
C HIS A 115 -7.83 12.12 -5.56
N ASP A 116 -7.28 11.23 -6.37
CA ASP A 116 -6.99 9.86 -6.00
C ASP A 116 -5.54 9.42 -6.19
N ILE A 117 -4.73 10.16 -6.95
CA ILE A 117 -3.36 9.74 -7.30
C ILE A 117 -2.54 9.45 -6.04
N GLY A 118 -2.50 10.36 -5.09
CA GLY A 118 -1.73 10.19 -3.84
C GLY A 118 -2.25 9.02 -2.99
N LYS A 119 -3.57 8.88 -2.89
CA LYS A 119 -4.25 7.77 -2.20
C LYS A 119 -3.89 6.43 -2.86
N ASN A 120 -3.97 6.35 -4.19
CA ASN A 120 -3.68 5.13 -4.93
C ASN A 120 -2.20 4.71 -4.80
N LEU A 121 -1.27 5.68 -4.79
CA LEU A 121 0.14 5.42 -4.52
C LEU A 121 0.35 4.86 -3.11
N ALA A 122 -0.29 5.43 -2.09
CA ALA A 122 -0.22 4.92 -0.72
C ALA A 122 -0.83 3.51 -0.63
N ALA A 123 -1.98 3.28 -1.24
CA ALA A 123 -2.63 1.97 -1.31
C ALA A 123 -1.70 0.90 -1.91
N MET A 124 -1.09 1.18 -3.07
CA MET A 124 -0.16 0.25 -3.73
C MET A 124 1.05 -0.09 -2.85
N MET A 125 1.62 0.90 -2.15
CA MET A 125 2.76 0.67 -1.28
C MET A 125 2.39 -0.13 -0.03
N ILE A 126 1.22 0.14 0.54
CA ILE A 126 0.70 -0.56 1.71
C ILE A 126 0.36 -2.01 1.36
N GLU A 127 -0.24 -2.26 0.19
CA GLU A 127 -0.43 -3.62 -0.33
C GLU A 127 0.93 -4.32 -0.51
N GLY A 128 1.90 -3.61 -1.09
CA GLY A 128 3.27 -4.09 -1.25
C GLY A 128 3.98 -4.40 0.06
N ALA A 129 3.57 -3.77 1.16
CA ALA A 129 4.06 -4.04 2.51
C ALA A 129 3.35 -5.22 3.20
N GLY A 130 2.42 -5.93 2.52
CA GLY A 130 1.73 -7.12 3.00
C GLY A 130 0.42 -6.85 3.73
N TRP A 131 -0.14 -5.65 3.60
CA TRP A 131 -1.46 -5.30 4.13
C TRP A 131 -2.57 -5.58 3.11
N GLU A 132 -3.77 -5.84 3.60
CA GLU A 132 -4.97 -5.78 2.78
C GLU A 132 -5.45 -4.33 2.69
N VAL A 133 -5.82 -3.87 1.48
CA VAL A 133 -6.35 -2.53 1.27
C VAL A 133 -7.77 -2.62 0.74
N VAL A 134 -8.70 -2.00 1.48
CA VAL A 134 -10.09 -1.78 1.07
C VAL A 134 -10.22 -0.34 0.63
N ASP A 135 -10.14 -0.10 -0.68
CA ASP A 135 -10.23 1.23 -1.26
C ASP A 135 -11.69 1.65 -1.49
N LEU A 136 -12.13 2.68 -0.79
CA LEU A 136 -13.48 3.24 -0.88
C LEU A 136 -13.68 4.18 -2.08
N GLY A 137 -12.59 4.51 -2.79
CA GLY A 137 -12.60 5.47 -3.89
C GLY A 137 -12.49 6.92 -3.42
N VAL A 138 -13.21 7.79 -4.09
CA VAL A 138 -13.23 9.24 -3.85
C VAL A 138 -14.60 9.70 -3.37
N ASP A 139 -14.70 10.94 -2.88
CA ASP A 139 -15.96 11.54 -2.41
C ASP A 139 -16.65 10.68 -1.33
N VAL A 140 -15.86 10.18 -0.38
CA VAL A 140 -16.33 9.20 0.61
C VAL A 140 -16.94 9.90 1.81
N THR A 141 -18.21 9.57 2.09
CA THR A 141 -18.95 10.11 3.25
C THR A 141 -18.54 9.43 4.55
N VAL A 142 -18.87 10.07 5.68
CA VAL A 142 -18.69 9.52 7.05
C VAL A 142 -19.35 8.15 7.19
N ASP A 143 -20.61 8.03 6.72
CA ASP A 143 -21.37 6.78 6.87
C ASP A 143 -20.75 5.63 6.07
N LYS A 144 -20.22 5.91 4.86
CA LYS A 144 -19.53 4.90 4.06
C LYS A 144 -18.23 4.43 4.73
N TYR A 145 -17.46 5.34 5.35
CA TYR A 145 -16.31 4.95 6.16
C TYR A 145 -16.71 4.05 7.32
N LEU A 146 -17.74 4.47 8.08
CA LEU A 146 -18.21 3.72 9.25
C LEU A 146 -18.67 2.31 8.87
N GLU A 147 -19.49 2.17 7.81
CA GLU A 147 -19.95 0.88 7.30
C GLU A 147 -18.78 -0.06 7.00
N HIS A 148 -17.80 0.41 6.23
CA HIS A 148 -16.67 -0.44 5.84
C HIS A 148 -15.74 -0.77 7.01
N VAL A 149 -15.51 0.18 7.92
CA VAL A 149 -14.70 -0.07 9.13
C VAL A 149 -15.37 -1.10 10.05
N GLN A 150 -16.69 -1.04 10.21
CA GLN A 150 -17.44 -2.03 11.00
C GLN A 150 -17.42 -3.43 10.36
N ASN A 151 -17.39 -3.51 9.03
CA ASN A 151 -17.29 -4.77 8.29
C ASN A 151 -15.86 -5.37 8.32
N HIS A 152 -14.84 -4.62 8.76
CA HIS A 152 -13.45 -5.08 8.85
C HIS A 152 -12.90 -4.84 10.28
N PRO A 153 -13.34 -5.65 11.28
CA PRO A 153 -12.90 -5.48 12.66
C PRO A 153 -11.38 -5.49 12.82
N GLY A 154 -10.83 -4.53 13.56
CA GLY A 154 -9.38 -4.39 13.76
C GLY A 154 -8.63 -3.70 12.62
N CYS A 155 -9.34 -3.17 11.61
CA CYS A 155 -8.71 -2.41 10.54
C CYS A 155 -8.18 -1.05 11.02
N VAL A 156 -7.33 -0.46 10.19
CA VAL A 156 -6.90 0.94 10.28
C VAL A 156 -7.70 1.75 9.25
N ALA A 157 -8.11 2.97 9.58
CA ALA A 157 -8.74 3.88 8.62
C ALA A 157 -7.72 4.87 8.05
N GLY A 158 -7.71 5.03 6.72
CA GLY A 158 -6.87 5.98 5.99
C GLY A 158 -7.71 7.07 5.32
N LEU A 159 -7.41 8.33 5.59
CA LEU A 159 -8.14 9.47 5.01
C LEU A 159 -7.20 10.30 4.13
N SER A 160 -7.63 10.58 2.90
CA SER A 160 -6.88 11.39 1.94
C SER A 160 -7.64 12.66 1.56
N ALA A 161 -6.94 13.78 1.44
CA ALA A 161 -7.47 15.02 0.85
C ALA A 161 -6.38 15.79 0.10
N MET A 162 -6.74 16.47 -0.98
CA MET A 162 -5.79 17.24 -1.80
C MET A 162 -6.00 18.76 -1.70
N LEU A 163 -7.14 19.21 -1.16
CA LEU A 163 -7.48 20.63 -1.07
C LEU A 163 -7.67 21.05 0.40
N THR A 164 -7.30 22.29 0.72
CA THR A 164 -7.54 22.88 2.05
C THR A 164 -9.03 22.95 2.39
N THR A 165 -9.87 23.11 1.38
CA THR A 165 -11.34 23.18 1.51
C THR A 165 -11.98 21.83 1.80
N THR A 166 -11.34 20.73 1.41
CA THR A 166 -11.86 19.37 1.60
C THR A 166 -11.22 18.65 2.79
N MET A 167 -9.96 19.00 3.16
CA MET A 167 -9.30 18.36 4.31
C MET A 167 -10.07 18.53 5.63
N VAL A 168 -10.86 19.60 5.77
CA VAL A 168 -11.69 19.83 6.96
C VAL A 168 -12.74 18.72 7.15
N ASN A 169 -13.13 18.03 6.09
CA ASN A 169 -14.07 16.90 6.14
C ASN A 169 -13.46 15.63 6.78
N MET A 170 -12.15 15.62 7.08
CA MET A 170 -11.54 14.56 7.87
C MET A 170 -12.01 14.58 9.33
N ALA A 171 -12.22 15.77 9.91
CA ALA A 171 -12.57 15.92 11.31
C ALA A 171 -13.84 15.16 11.71
N PRO A 172 -15.01 15.33 11.03
CA PRO A 172 -16.21 14.57 11.37
C PRO A 172 -16.06 13.05 11.14
N ILE A 173 -15.23 12.62 10.18
CA ILE A 173 -14.95 11.19 9.98
C ILE A 173 -14.16 10.64 11.17
N VAL A 174 -13.09 11.32 11.59
CA VAL A 174 -12.27 10.90 12.74
C VAL A 174 -13.10 10.85 14.01
N GLU A 175 -13.88 11.92 14.30
CA GLU A 175 -14.75 11.99 15.47
C GLU A 175 -15.73 10.81 15.50
N ARG A 176 -16.42 10.57 14.40
CA ARG A 176 -17.42 9.49 14.29
C ARG A 176 -16.79 8.11 14.42
N LEU A 177 -15.67 7.86 13.76
CA LEU A 177 -14.96 6.58 13.84
C LEU A 177 -14.46 6.31 15.26
N LYS A 178 -13.86 7.31 15.94
CA LYS A 178 -13.38 7.19 17.31
C LYS A 178 -14.51 6.94 18.32
N HIS A 179 -15.69 7.54 18.08
CA HIS A 179 -16.86 7.35 18.93
C HIS A 179 -17.47 5.95 18.77
N ASP A 180 -17.71 5.53 17.51
CA ASP A 180 -18.50 4.31 17.21
C ASP A 180 -17.65 3.03 17.13
N VAL A 181 -16.31 3.17 16.95
CA VAL A 181 -15.38 2.04 16.86
C VAL A 181 -14.20 2.25 17.83
N PRO A 182 -14.38 1.91 19.12
CA PRO A 182 -13.32 2.09 20.11
C PRO A 182 -12.01 1.39 19.73
N GLY A 183 -10.91 2.14 19.83
CA GLY A 183 -9.57 1.61 19.53
C GLY A 183 -9.15 1.69 18.06
N ILE A 184 -10.03 2.15 17.15
CA ILE A 184 -9.66 2.37 15.74
C ILE A 184 -8.46 3.30 15.61
N LYS A 185 -7.51 2.93 14.76
CA LYS A 185 -6.41 3.81 14.36
C LYS A 185 -6.77 4.56 13.09
N VAL A 186 -6.50 5.86 13.05
CA VAL A 186 -6.79 6.72 11.90
C VAL A 186 -5.52 7.40 11.43
N ILE A 187 -5.17 7.16 10.17
CA ILE A 187 -4.06 7.79 9.46
C ILE A 187 -4.64 8.84 8.52
N ILE A 188 -4.03 10.01 8.48
CA ILE A 188 -4.40 11.06 7.52
C ILE A 188 -3.22 11.45 6.65
N GLY A 189 -3.50 11.85 5.41
CA GLY A 189 -2.47 12.28 4.47
C GLY A 189 -3.03 13.11 3.32
N GLY A 190 -2.12 13.67 2.54
CA GLY A 190 -2.41 14.50 1.38
C GLY A 190 -1.77 15.88 1.45
N ALA A 191 -1.70 16.58 0.31
CA ALA A 191 -0.87 17.76 0.15
C ALA A 191 -1.13 18.92 1.15
N PRO A 192 -2.37 19.25 1.56
CA PRO A 192 -2.64 20.31 2.53
C PRO A 192 -2.54 19.84 3.98
N VAL A 193 -2.46 18.53 4.22
CA VAL A 193 -2.49 17.92 5.56
C VAL A 193 -1.12 18.07 6.23
N ASN A 194 -1.12 18.27 7.53
CA ASN A 194 0.10 18.39 8.34
C ASN A 194 -0.10 17.86 9.76
N GLN A 195 0.97 17.81 10.53
CA GLN A 195 0.96 17.30 11.89
C GLN A 195 0.06 18.11 12.85
N ASP A 196 -0.01 19.43 12.67
CA ASP A 196 -0.84 20.28 13.53
C ASP A 196 -2.33 19.98 13.33
N PHE A 197 -2.74 19.82 12.09
CA PHE A 197 -4.10 19.40 11.75
C PHE A 197 -4.42 17.99 12.25
N CYS A 198 -3.48 17.05 12.13
CA CYS A 198 -3.61 15.69 12.67
C CYS A 198 -3.91 15.74 14.19
N THR A 199 -3.13 16.54 14.92
CA THR A 199 -3.31 16.72 16.36
C THR A 199 -4.65 17.38 16.68
N GLN A 200 -5.03 18.41 15.92
CA GLN A 200 -6.27 19.16 16.09
C GLN A 200 -7.52 18.28 15.98
N ILE A 201 -7.54 17.34 15.01
CA ILE A 201 -8.68 16.46 14.77
C ILE A 201 -8.60 15.13 15.52
N HIS A 202 -7.57 14.94 16.36
CA HIS A 202 -7.31 13.71 17.12
C HIS A 202 -7.12 12.45 16.27
N ALA A 203 -6.58 12.58 15.06
CA ALA A 203 -6.10 11.45 14.29
C ALA A 203 -4.83 10.87 14.91
N ASP A 204 -4.55 9.57 14.67
CA ASP A 204 -3.41 8.89 15.31
C ASP A 204 -2.09 9.16 14.61
N PHE A 205 -2.11 9.40 13.30
CA PHE A 205 -0.89 9.60 12.54
C PHE A 205 -1.11 10.47 11.29
N TYR A 206 -0.17 11.36 11.03
CA TYR A 206 -0.02 12.08 9.77
C TYR A 206 1.08 11.42 8.94
N ALA A 207 0.73 10.93 7.77
CA ALA A 207 1.65 10.39 6.79
C ALA A 207 2.09 11.49 5.81
N PRO A 208 3.35 11.95 5.85
CA PRO A 208 3.84 12.98 4.93
C PRO A 208 3.99 12.45 3.51
N ASP A 209 4.19 11.16 3.36
CA ASP A 209 4.30 10.44 2.09
C ASP A 209 3.82 8.97 2.25
N PRO A 210 3.68 8.22 1.14
CA PRO A 210 3.26 6.81 1.17
C PRO A 210 4.15 5.91 2.05
N GLN A 211 5.48 6.10 2.07
CA GLN A 211 6.38 5.30 2.90
C GLN A 211 6.16 5.56 4.39
N GLY A 212 5.92 6.80 4.77
CA GLY A 212 5.57 7.15 6.15
C GLY A 212 4.34 6.41 6.66
N ALA A 213 3.32 6.22 5.79
CA ALA A 213 2.15 5.41 6.12
C ALA A 213 2.53 3.93 6.34
N VAL A 214 3.35 3.35 5.46
CA VAL A 214 3.86 1.97 5.59
C VAL A 214 4.65 1.79 6.88
N ASP A 215 5.56 2.72 7.18
CA ASP A 215 6.41 2.67 8.37
C ASP A 215 5.59 2.75 9.67
N TYR A 216 4.49 3.52 9.67
CA TYR A 216 3.57 3.56 10.79
C TYR A 216 2.80 2.25 10.96
N LEU A 217 2.19 1.75 9.88
CA LEU A 217 1.43 0.50 9.88
C LEU A 217 2.28 -0.69 10.34
N ASN A 218 3.55 -0.75 9.96
CA ASN A 218 4.47 -1.82 10.36
C ASN A 218 4.85 -1.78 11.86
N LYS A 219 4.46 -0.74 12.62
CA LYS A 219 4.68 -0.64 14.08
C LYS A 219 3.45 -1.04 14.90
N LEU A 220 2.30 -1.24 14.27
CA LEU A 220 1.07 -1.72 14.89
C LEU A 220 1.08 -3.22 15.09
#